data_52d21f18ce93bf347c3c9526837fff3e
#
_entry.id   52d21f18ce93bf347c3c9526837fff3e
#
_cell.length_a   1.000
_cell.length_b   1.000
_cell.length_c   1.000
_cell.angle_alpha   90.00
_cell.angle_beta   90.00
_cell.angle_gamma   90.00
#
_symmetry.space_group_name_H-M   'P 1'
#
loop_
_entity.id
_entity.type
_entity.pdbx_description
1 polymer ?
#
loop_
_entity_poly.entity_id
_entity_poly.type
_entity_poly.pdbx_seq_one_letter_code
_entity_poly.pdbx_strand_id
1 'polypeptide(L)'
;MAKALWFLLKPALLMVGTLTLIYPVLVLLCLVTGWNNFIFTYVQGFFMLFDIIIGICAAQAASAYAPLALSFGVTRRSLRRAMAAFFVLLPLLCLVLDYLCNNITTRLFYAEVNPIFVSLAQYPLQGLGLKLILCGTMLWMGTMDFATLPIWKRVLVIVVLCVAYLQVAVFMLLGSFLSHTLSLYSLVLILLSLPFAGLALHQIRRLAITQV
;
A
#
# COMPACT_ATOMS: atom_id res chain seq x y z
N MET A 1 -6.00 22.34 -5.61
CA MET A 1 -5.31 21.23 -4.96
C MET A 1 -6.27 20.33 -4.21
N ALA A 2 -7.06 20.81 -3.26
CA ALA A 2 -8.00 20.00 -2.46
C ALA A 2 -8.97 19.16 -3.31
N LYS A 3 -9.62 19.73 -4.32
CA LYS A 3 -10.53 19.00 -5.22
C LYS A 3 -9.83 17.84 -5.95
N ALA A 4 -8.60 18.07 -6.45
CA ALA A 4 -7.83 17.02 -7.13
C ALA A 4 -7.41 15.90 -6.17
N LEU A 5 -6.98 16.23 -4.97
CA LEU A 5 -6.64 15.26 -3.93
C LEU A 5 -7.86 14.44 -3.52
N TRP A 6 -9.00 15.09 -3.30
CA TRP A 6 -10.26 14.42 -2.96
C TRP A 6 -10.70 13.44 -4.07
N PHE A 7 -10.55 13.85 -5.33
CA PHE A 7 -10.86 13.01 -6.48
C PHE A 7 -10.01 11.72 -6.52
N LEU A 8 -8.73 11.81 -6.16
CA LEU A 8 -7.83 10.65 -6.06
C LEU A 8 -8.10 9.78 -4.82
N LEU A 9 -8.35 10.43 -3.67
CA LEU A 9 -8.53 9.74 -2.40
C LEU A 9 -9.90 9.07 -2.25
N LYS A 10 -10.97 9.64 -2.81
CA LYS A 10 -12.33 9.13 -2.65
C LYS A 10 -12.47 7.63 -2.95
N PRO A 11 -12.03 7.11 -4.13
CA PRO A 11 -12.11 5.68 -4.41
C PRO A 11 -11.23 4.84 -3.48
N ALA A 12 -10.05 5.33 -3.13
CA ALA A 12 -9.17 4.65 -2.18
C ALA A 12 -9.80 4.57 -0.78
N LEU A 13 -10.41 5.66 -0.30
CA LEU A 13 -11.11 5.68 0.99
C LEU A 13 -12.31 4.73 0.99
N LEU A 14 -13.04 4.60 -0.11
CA LEU A 14 -14.12 3.62 -0.22
C LEU A 14 -13.59 2.20 -0.12
N MET A 15 -12.52 1.85 -0.83
CA MET A 15 -11.91 0.52 -0.77
C MET A 15 -11.34 0.22 0.63
N VAL A 16 -10.63 1.15 1.24
CA VAL A 16 -10.09 1.01 2.60
C VAL A 16 -11.22 0.91 3.62
N GLY A 17 -12.27 1.73 3.48
CA GLY A 17 -13.44 1.71 4.36
C GLY A 17 -14.20 0.41 4.30
N THR A 18 -14.46 -0.13 3.11
CA THR A 18 -15.13 -1.44 2.95
C THR A 18 -14.30 -2.56 3.58
N LEU A 19 -12.98 -2.57 3.37
CA LEU A 19 -12.09 -3.53 4.00
C LEU A 19 -12.14 -3.43 5.52
N THR A 20 -12.08 -2.22 6.07
CA THR A 20 -12.13 -1.99 7.52
C THR A 20 -13.45 -2.48 8.13
N LEU A 21 -14.57 -2.43 7.39
CA LEU A 21 -15.87 -2.97 7.83
C LEU A 21 -15.91 -4.51 7.80
N ILE A 22 -15.15 -5.15 6.93
CA ILE A 22 -15.07 -6.62 6.86
C ILE A 22 -14.32 -7.19 8.07
N TYR A 23 -13.32 -6.48 8.58
CA TYR A 23 -12.50 -6.94 9.69
C TYR A 23 -13.31 -7.33 10.96
N PRO A 24 -14.19 -6.48 11.53
CA PRO A 24 -14.97 -6.84 12.71
C PRO A 24 -15.91 -8.02 12.45
N VAL A 25 -16.40 -8.18 11.23
CA VAL A 25 -17.22 -9.35 10.86
C VAL A 25 -16.40 -10.63 10.94
N LEU A 26 -15.18 -10.62 10.43
CA LEU A 26 -14.26 -11.77 10.52
C LEU A 26 -13.90 -12.09 11.98
N VAL A 27 -13.64 -11.06 12.80
CA VAL A 27 -13.38 -11.23 14.24
C VAL A 27 -14.58 -11.86 14.94
N LEU A 28 -15.80 -11.37 14.69
CA LEU A 28 -17.03 -11.93 15.26
C LEU A 28 -17.24 -13.38 14.82
N LEU A 29 -17.04 -13.68 13.55
CA LEU A 29 -17.13 -15.06 13.05
C LEU A 29 -16.11 -15.97 13.75
N CYS A 30 -14.89 -15.50 13.94
CA CYS A 30 -13.85 -16.24 14.66
C CYS A 30 -14.27 -16.53 16.11
N LEU A 31 -14.87 -15.56 16.80
CA LEU A 31 -15.35 -15.74 18.17
C LEU A 31 -16.54 -16.70 18.28
N VAL A 32 -17.48 -16.66 17.31
CA VAL A 32 -18.68 -17.52 17.31
C VAL A 32 -18.36 -18.95 16.91
N THR A 33 -17.45 -19.17 15.97
CA THR A 33 -17.10 -20.52 15.48
C THR A 33 -16.11 -21.27 16.35
N GLY A 34 -15.71 -20.67 17.50
CA GLY A 34 -14.80 -21.33 18.43
C GLY A 34 -13.42 -21.61 17.83
N TRP A 35 -12.80 -20.59 17.25
CA TRP A 35 -11.39 -20.66 16.80
C TRP A 35 -11.14 -21.62 15.63
N ASN A 36 -11.96 -21.57 14.62
CA ASN A 36 -11.65 -22.27 13.38
C ASN A 36 -10.34 -21.72 12.82
N ASN A 37 -9.27 -22.52 12.82
CA ASN A 37 -7.92 -22.14 12.40
C ASN A 37 -7.89 -21.44 11.04
N PHE A 38 -8.82 -21.77 10.15
CA PHE A 38 -8.95 -21.14 8.85
C PHE A 38 -9.34 -19.66 8.95
N ILE A 39 -10.40 -19.31 9.68
CA ILE A 39 -10.87 -17.92 9.84
C ILE A 39 -9.83 -17.10 10.60
N PHE A 40 -9.23 -17.70 11.63
CA PHE A 40 -8.19 -17.04 12.42
C PHE A 40 -6.96 -16.66 11.57
N THR A 41 -6.56 -17.50 10.61
CA THR A 41 -5.49 -17.18 9.65
C THR A 41 -5.80 -15.93 8.84
N TYR A 42 -7.07 -15.73 8.43
CA TYR A 42 -7.47 -14.50 7.73
C TYR A 42 -7.46 -13.27 8.64
N VAL A 43 -7.86 -13.40 9.89
CA VAL A 43 -7.78 -12.31 10.87
C VAL A 43 -6.33 -11.89 11.12
N GLN A 44 -5.43 -12.86 11.27
CA GLN A 44 -3.99 -12.59 11.41
C GLN A 44 -3.37 -11.98 10.15
N GLY A 45 -3.73 -12.46 8.97
CA GLY A 45 -3.22 -11.98 7.68
C GLY A 45 -3.87 -10.70 7.16
N PHE A 46 -4.80 -10.11 7.92
CA PHE A 46 -5.62 -8.99 7.44
C PHE A 46 -4.80 -7.76 7.04
N PHE A 47 -3.66 -7.52 7.67
CA PHE A 47 -2.76 -6.42 7.35
C PHE A 47 -2.23 -6.50 5.89
N MET A 48 -2.04 -7.70 5.31
CA MET A 48 -1.60 -7.87 3.93
C MET A 48 -2.64 -7.32 2.94
N LEU A 49 -3.92 -7.32 3.30
CA LEU A 49 -4.98 -6.78 2.46
C LEU A 49 -4.87 -5.26 2.31
N PHE A 50 -4.43 -4.55 3.37
CA PHE A 50 -4.15 -3.12 3.26
C PHE A 50 -3.01 -2.83 2.29
N ASP A 51 -1.97 -3.66 2.27
CA ASP A 51 -0.85 -3.52 1.35
C ASP A 51 -1.30 -3.74 -0.11
N ILE A 52 -2.11 -4.77 -0.36
CA ILE A 52 -2.71 -5.02 -1.68
C ILE A 52 -3.55 -3.82 -2.13
N ILE A 53 -4.41 -3.28 -1.26
CA ILE A 53 -5.23 -2.12 -1.58
C ILE A 53 -4.38 -0.88 -1.87
N ILE A 54 -3.32 -0.62 -1.12
CA ILE A 54 -2.39 0.48 -1.41
C ILE A 54 -1.85 0.34 -2.83
N GLY A 55 -1.40 -0.87 -3.20
CA GLY A 55 -0.89 -1.15 -4.54
C GLY A 55 -1.92 -0.88 -5.64
N ILE A 56 -3.12 -1.42 -5.50
CA ILE A 56 -4.21 -1.25 -6.47
C ILE A 56 -4.61 0.22 -6.58
N CYS A 57 -4.85 0.90 -5.45
CA CYS A 57 -5.25 2.30 -5.43
C CYS A 57 -4.19 3.22 -6.02
N ALA A 58 -2.90 2.96 -5.73
CA ALA A 58 -1.79 3.73 -6.28
C ALA A 58 -1.68 3.55 -7.80
N ALA A 59 -1.77 2.31 -8.30
CA ALA A 59 -1.76 2.04 -9.72
C ALA A 59 -2.94 2.71 -10.43
N GLN A 60 -4.16 2.60 -9.90
CA GLN A 60 -5.36 3.23 -10.46
C GLN A 60 -5.31 4.76 -10.41
N ALA A 61 -4.80 5.34 -9.30
CA ALA A 61 -4.63 6.77 -9.17
C ALA A 61 -3.75 7.34 -10.30
N ALA A 62 -2.70 6.62 -10.67
CA ALA A 62 -1.77 7.04 -11.71
C ALA A 62 -2.27 6.73 -13.13
N SER A 63 -2.81 5.52 -13.38
CA SER A 63 -3.18 5.06 -14.72
C SER A 63 -4.55 5.54 -15.18
N ALA A 64 -5.54 5.58 -14.28
CA ALA A 64 -6.93 5.92 -14.64
C ALA A 64 -7.33 7.31 -14.16
N TYR A 65 -7.12 7.62 -12.87
CA TYR A 65 -7.65 8.86 -12.31
C TYR A 65 -6.82 10.10 -12.66
N ALA A 66 -5.49 9.96 -12.88
CA ALA A 66 -4.66 11.10 -13.25
C ALA A 66 -5.00 11.64 -14.65
N PRO A 67 -5.11 10.82 -15.72
CA PRO A 67 -5.57 11.29 -17.03
C PRO A 67 -7.00 11.86 -16.98
N LEU A 68 -7.91 11.21 -16.23
CA LEU A 68 -9.29 11.66 -16.08
C LEU A 68 -9.37 13.03 -15.37
N ALA A 69 -8.57 13.25 -14.34
CA ALA A 69 -8.49 14.55 -13.67
C ALA A 69 -8.01 15.67 -14.61
N LEU A 70 -7.07 15.35 -15.50
CA LEU A 70 -6.61 16.30 -16.52
C LEU A 70 -7.70 16.63 -17.55
N SER A 71 -8.52 15.64 -17.94
CA SER A 71 -9.65 15.88 -18.86
C SER A 71 -10.73 16.78 -18.23
N PHE A 72 -10.88 16.74 -16.90
CA PHE A 72 -11.76 17.66 -16.15
C PHE A 72 -11.14 19.03 -15.87
N GLY A 73 -10.02 19.37 -16.52
CA GLY A 73 -9.42 20.71 -16.42
C GLY A 73 -8.55 20.92 -15.18
N VAL A 74 -8.20 19.86 -14.46
CA VAL A 74 -7.22 19.95 -13.35
C VAL A 74 -5.84 20.27 -13.92
N THR A 75 -5.19 21.33 -13.43
CA THR A 75 -3.84 21.68 -13.90
C THR A 75 -2.81 20.61 -13.48
N ARG A 76 -1.84 20.32 -14.34
CA ARG A 76 -0.74 19.36 -14.06
C ARG A 76 0.00 19.70 -12.77
N ARG A 77 0.15 20.99 -12.43
CA ARG A 77 0.79 21.43 -11.19
C ARG A 77 -0.05 21.03 -9.95
N SER A 78 -1.37 21.21 -10.03
CA SER A 78 -2.29 20.82 -8.97
C SER A 78 -2.35 19.30 -8.81
N LEU A 79 -2.39 18.56 -9.92
CA LEU A 79 -2.40 17.12 -9.94
C LEU A 79 -1.13 16.53 -9.30
N ARG A 80 0.06 17.04 -9.65
CA ARG A 80 1.33 16.58 -9.04
C ARG A 80 1.35 16.76 -7.53
N ARG A 81 0.89 17.93 -7.05
CA ARG A 81 0.80 18.18 -5.60
C ARG A 81 -0.20 17.24 -4.93
N ALA A 82 -1.32 16.95 -5.60
CA ALA A 82 -2.32 16.00 -5.11
C ALA A 82 -1.77 14.57 -5.06
N MET A 83 -1.01 14.15 -6.09
CA MET A 83 -0.37 12.83 -6.11
C MET A 83 0.73 12.69 -5.06
N ALA A 84 1.52 13.76 -4.82
CA ALA A 84 2.51 13.76 -3.73
C ALA A 84 1.84 13.64 -2.35
N ALA A 85 0.73 14.35 -2.14
CA ALA A 85 -0.05 14.21 -0.91
C ALA A 85 -0.70 12.82 -0.80
N PHE A 86 -1.21 12.26 -1.89
CA PHE A 86 -1.76 10.91 -1.94
C PHE A 86 -0.73 9.84 -1.56
N PHE A 87 0.50 9.95 -2.09
CA PHE A 87 1.63 9.06 -1.79
C PHE A 87 1.93 8.97 -0.28
N VAL A 88 1.73 10.04 0.46
CA VAL A 88 1.96 10.06 1.91
C VAL A 88 0.71 9.68 2.69
N LEU A 89 -0.45 10.24 2.33
CA LEU A 89 -1.68 10.10 3.11
C LEU A 89 -2.26 8.69 3.07
N LEU A 90 -2.24 8.03 1.91
CA LEU A 90 -2.81 6.68 1.79
C LEU A 90 -2.03 5.64 2.60
N PRO A 91 -0.68 5.54 2.50
CA PRO A 91 0.11 4.65 3.34
C PRO A 91 -0.03 4.93 4.83
N LEU A 92 -0.07 6.21 5.25
CA LEU A 92 -0.27 6.58 6.65
C LEU A 92 -1.64 6.15 7.17
N LEU A 93 -2.71 6.37 6.39
CA LEU A 93 -4.05 5.92 6.76
C LEU A 93 -4.09 4.40 6.94
N CYS A 94 -3.56 3.66 5.96
CA CYS A 94 -3.51 2.20 6.03
C CYS A 94 -2.63 1.70 7.19
N LEU A 95 -1.55 2.41 7.53
CA LEU A 95 -0.71 2.10 8.68
C LEU A 95 -1.48 2.22 10.00
N VAL A 96 -2.25 3.32 10.16
CA VAL A 96 -3.05 3.54 11.37
C VAL A 96 -4.12 2.45 11.52
N LEU A 97 -4.82 2.12 10.44
CA LEU A 97 -5.84 1.07 10.45
C LEU A 97 -5.25 -0.31 10.72
N ASP A 98 -4.12 -0.61 10.11
CA ASP A 98 -3.37 -1.83 10.33
C ASP A 98 -2.93 -1.96 11.78
N TYR A 99 -2.36 -0.91 12.35
CA TYR A 99 -2.01 -0.86 13.77
C TYR A 99 -3.21 -1.09 14.68
N LEU A 100 -4.37 -0.50 14.38
CA LEU A 100 -5.60 -0.69 15.16
C LEU A 100 -6.09 -2.13 15.05
N CYS A 101 -6.17 -2.70 13.85
CA CYS A 101 -6.59 -4.09 13.64
C CYS A 101 -5.65 -5.07 14.37
N ASN A 102 -4.33 -4.89 14.24
CA ASN A 102 -3.35 -5.74 14.91
C ASN A 102 -3.44 -5.66 16.43
N ASN A 103 -3.64 -4.46 17.00
CA ASN A 103 -3.82 -4.32 18.43
C ASN A 103 -5.11 -5.02 18.93
N ILE A 104 -6.20 -4.92 18.18
CA ILE A 104 -7.45 -5.62 18.51
C ILE A 104 -7.22 -7.13 18.46
N THR A 105 -6.63 -7.65 17.39
CA THR A 105 -6.31 -9.07 17.23
C THR A 105 -5.44 -9.56 18.39
N THR A 106 -4.35 -8.86 18.68
CA THR A 106 -3.41 -9.25 19.74
C THR A 106 -4.05 -9.26 21.12
N ARG A 107 -4.94 -8.31 21.42
CA ARG A 107 -5.63 -8.26 22.71
C ARG A 107 -6.69 -9.33 22.87
N LEU A 108 -7.43 -9.63 21.81
CA LEU A 108 -8.50 -10.64 21.84
C LEU A 108 -7.95 -12.07 21.83
N PHE A 109 -6.81 -12.28 21.13
CA PHE A 109 -6.29 -13.60 20.81
C PHE A 109 -4.83 -13.81 21.25
N TYR A 110 -4.41 -13.18 22.33
CA TYR A 110 -3.01 -13.07 22.79
C TYR A 110 -2.25 -14.41 22.84
N ALA A 111 -2.90 -15.48 23.27
CA ALA A 111 -2.26 -16.78 23.45
C ALA A 111 -1.95 -17.53 22.14
N GLU A 112 -2.55 -17.11 21.02
CA GLU A 112 -2.52 -17.85 19.75
C GLU A 112 -1.97 -17.04 18.57
N VAL A 113 -1.65 -15.76 18.80
CA VAL A 113 -1.12 -14.87 17.76
C VAL A 113 0.34 -15.23 17.48
N ASN A 114 0.65 -15.43 16.21
CA ASN A 114 2.02 -15.65 15.77
C ASN A 114 2.92 -14.46 16.18
N PRO A 115 4.12 -14.68 16.74
CA PRO A 115 5.03 -13.62 17.21
C PRO A 115 5.39 -12.58 16.13
N ILE A 116 5.33 -12.93 14.85
CA ILE A 116 5.53 -12.00 13.73
C ILE A 116 4.49 -10.88 13.75
N PHE A 117 3.21 -11.19 13.99
CA PHE A 117 2.14 -10.19 14.04
C PHE A 117 2.22 -9.31 15.29
N VAL A 118 2.66 -9.90 16.39
CA VAL A 118 2.93 -9.15 17.63
C VAL A 118 4.02 -8.11 17.41
N SER A 119 5.10 -8.46 16.69
CA SER A 119 6.19 -7.52 16.41
C SER A 119 5.75 -6.35 15.51
N LEU A 120 4.89 -6.60 14.51
CA LEU A 120 4.32 -5.55 13.65
C LEU A 120 3.41 -4.60 14.43
N ALA A 121 2.67 -5.10 15.41
CA ALA A 121 1.85 -4.26 16.29
C ALA A 121 2.69 -3.40 17.24
N GLN A 122 3.85 -3.89 17.67
CA GLN A 122 4.77 -3.16 18.55
C GLN A 122 5.60 -2.09 17.82
N TYR A 123 5.92 -2.32 16.54
CA TYR A 123 6.79 -1.46 15.74
C TYR A 123 6.13 -0.93 14.46
N PRO A 124 5.17 0.00 14.58
CA PRO A 124 4.37 0.45 13.42
C PRO A 124 5.21 1.11 12.32
N LEU A 125 6.36 1.71 12.66
CA LEU A 125 7.26 2.32 11.67
C LEU A 125 7.82 1.31 10.66
N GLN A 126 7.92 0.04 11.03
CA GLN A 126 8.40 -1.00 10.12
C GLN A 126 7.43 -1.21 8.95
N GLY A 127 6.13 -1.16 9.22
CA GLY A 127 5.10 -1.25 8.19
C GLY A 127 5.06 -0.04 7.25
N LEU A 128 5.49 1.14 7.72
CA LEU A 128 5.45 2.37 6.93
C LEU A 128 6.37 2.29 5.70
N GLY A 129 7.61 1.83 5.89
CA GLY A 129 8.57 1.70 4.80
C GLY A 129 8.04 0.82 3.66
N LEU A 130 7.44 -0.32 4.02
CA LEU A 130 6.82 -1.23 3.08
C LEU A 130 5.66 -0.59 2.33
N LYS A 131 4.75 0.06 3.03
CA LYS A 131 3.57 0.72 2.46
C LYS A 131 3.97 1.87 1.52
N LEU A 132 5.00 2.63 1.87
CA LEU A 132 5.51 3.72 1.05
C LEU A 132 6.20 3.22 -0.23
N ILE A 133 7.06 2.19 -0.14
CA ILE A 133 7.72 1.68 -1.34
C ILE A 133 6.71 1.03 -2.28
N LEU A 134 5.74 0.33 -1.74
CA LEU A 134 4.65 -0.26 -2.52
C LEU A 134 3.83 0.83 -3.23
N CYS A 135 3.42 1.87 -2.50
CA CYS A 135 2.70 3.00 -3.07
C CYS A 135 3.53 3.70 -4.16
N GLY A 136 4.82 3.97 -3.91
CA GLY A 136 5.71 4.63 -4.85
C GLY A 136 5.95 3.84 -6.13
N THR A 137 6.24 2.55 -6.01
CA THR A 137 6.46 1.66 -7.17
C THR A 137 5.20 1.51 -8.01
N MET A 138 4.03 1.35 -7.38
CA MET A 138 2.76 1.21 -8.08
C MET A 138 2.28 2.52 -8.71
N LEU A 139 2.54 3.68 -8.07
CA LEU A 139 2.34 4.98 -8.72
C LEU A 139 3.22 5.13 -9.95
N TRP A 140 4.49 4.79 -9.85
CA TRP A 140 5.42 4.85 -10.97
C TRP A 140 4.99 3.94 -12.12
N MET A 141 4.62 2.70 -11.82
CA MET A 141 4.10 1.75 -12.82
C MET A 141 2.81 2.26 -13.47
N GLY A 142 1.87 2.79 -12.69
CA GLY A 142 0.62 3.33 -13.21
C GLY A 142 0.81 4.55 -14.13
N THR A 143 1.91 5.31 -13.98
CA THR A 143 2.24 6.41 -14.89
C THR A 143 2.94 5.95 -16.17
N MET A 144 3.43 4.71 -16.21
CA MET A 144 4.02 4.14 -17.42
C MET A 144 2.92 3.63 -18.34
N ASP A 145 3.01 3.99 -19.62
CA ASP A 145 2.20 3.35 -20.64
C ASP A 145 2.76 1.95 -20.92
N PHE A 146 2.30 0.98 -20.14
CA PHE A 146 2.74 -0.41 -20.26
C PHE A 146 2.53 -0.99 -21.67
N ALA A 147 1.54 -0.48 -22.40
CA ALA A 147 1.24 -0.94 -23.75
C ALA A 147 2.32 -0.57 -24.76
N THR A 148 3.01 0.55 -24.55
CA THR A 148 4.06 1.06 -25.45
C THR A 148 5.46 0.56 -25.10
N LEU A 149 5.66 -0.04 -23.90
CA LEU A 149 6.95 -0.55 -23.49
C LEU A 149 7.32 -1.84 -24.24
N PRO A 150 8.57 -2.02 -24.68
CA PRO A 150 9.05 -3.28 -25.23
C PRO A 150 8.95 -4.41 -24.18
N ILE A 151 8.68 -5.61 -24.66
CA ILE A 151 8.37 -6.80 -23.81
C ILE A 151 9.43 -7.01 -22.72
N TRP A 152 10.71 -6.87 -23.04
CA TRP A 152 11.79 -7.06 -22.08
C TRP A 152 11.76 -6.06 -20.90
N LYS A 153 11.35 -4.80 -21.15
CA LYS A 153 11.18 -3.80 -20.06
C LYS A 153 9.98 -4.14 -19.17
N ARG A 154 8.89 -4.65 -19.76
CA ARG A 154 7.73 -5.12 -18.97
C ARG A 154 8.13 -6.27 -18.05
N VAL A 155 8.83 -7.27 -18.61
CA VAL A 155 9.35 -8.41 -17.84
C VAL A 155 10.29 -7.95 -16.73
N LEU A 156 11.22 -7.04 -17.04
CA LEU A 156 12.18 -6.51 -16.06
C LEU A 156 11.45 -5.81 -14.88
N VAL A 157 10.44 -4.99 -15.17
CA VAL A 157 9.66 -4.32 -14.12
C VAL A 157 8.90 -5.34 -13.25
N ILE A 158 8.28 -6.36 -13.86
CA ILE A 158 7.58 -7.41 -13.13
C ILE A 158 8.57 -8.20 -12.26
N VAL A 159 9.73 -8.57 -12.80
CA VAL A 159 10.77 -9.30 -12.05
C VAL A 159 11.27 -8.47 -10.87
N VAL A 160 11.59 -7.19 -11.06
CA VAL A 160 12.03 -6.29 -9.99
C VAL A 160 10.98 -6.20 -8.89
N LEU A 161 9.70 -6.09 -9.24
CA LEU A 161 8.61 -6.08 -8.26
C LEU A 161 8.47 -7.41 -7.53
N CYS A 162 8.50 -8.53 -8.25
CA CYS A 162 8.45 -9.85 -7.63
C CYS A 162 9.62 -10.07 -6.67
N VAL A 163 10.84 -9.69 -7.05
CA VAL A 163 12.03 -9.77 -6.19
C VAL A 163 11.88 -8.87 -4.97
N ALA A 164 11.41 -7.64 -5.14
CA ALA A 164 11.18 -6.72 -4.03
C ALA A 164 10.14 -7.27 -3.05
N TYR A 165 9.03 -7.83 -3.55
CA TYR A 165 8.01 -8.47 -2.71
C TYR A 165 8.53 -9.72 -2.01
N LEU A 166 9.31 -10.55 -2.71
CA LEU A 166 9.89 -11.75 -2.13
C LEU A 166 10.90 -11.42 -1.04
N GLN A 167 11.73 -10.40 -1.24
CA GLN A 167 12.63 -9.89 -0.20
C GLN A 167 11.88 -9.36 1.01
N VAL A 168 10.78 -8.65 0.80
CA VAL A 168 9.93 -8.17 1.90
C VAL A 168 9.34 -9.34 2.67
N ALA A 169 8.80 -10.36 2.00
CA ALA A 169 8.25 -11.54 2.65
C ALA A 169 9.32 -12.31 3.43
N VAL A 170 10.50 -12.52 2.84
CA VAL A 170 11.64 -13.17 3.50
C VAL A 170 12.13 -12.35 4.70
N PHE A 171 12.16 -11.02 4.58
CA PHE A 171 12.60 -10.15 5.65
C PHE A 171 11.59 -10.08 6.81
N MET A 172 10.29 -10.16 6.51
CA MET A 172 9.25 -10.32 7.52
C MET A 172 9.43 -11.62 8.31
N LEU A 173 9.80 -12.71 7.63
CA LEU A 173 10.08 -13.99 8.27
C LEU A 173 11.36 -13.96 9.11
N LEU A 174 12.43 -13.31 8.62
CA LEU A 174 13.70 -13.19 9.34
C LEU A 174 13.67 -12.11 10.42
N GLY A 175 12.88 -11.08 10.25
CA GLY A 175 12.80 -9.93 11.15
C GLY A 175 12.24 -10.26 12.53
N SER A 176 11.50 -11.36 12.67
CA SER A 176 11.10 -11.89 13.98
C SER A 176 12.31 -12.30 14.84
N PHE A 177 13.47 -12.55 14.23
CA PHE A 177 14.70 -12.94 14.92
C PHE A 177 15.69 -11.78 15.16
N LEU A 178 15.50 -10.62 14.48
CA LEU A 178 16.49 -9.53 14.41
C LEU A 178 15.84 -8.15 14.61
N SER A 179 15.27 -7.88 15.79
CA SER A 179 14.51 -6.67 16.08
C SER A 179 15.25 -5.33 15.81
N HIS A 180 16.56 -5.28 15.94
CA HIS A 180 17.34 -4.06 15.69
C HIS A 180 17.60 -3.75 14.19
N THR A 181 17.65 -4.75 13.34
CA THR A 181 17.90 -4.57 11.90
C THR A 181 16.66 -4.12 11.15
N LEU A 182 15.47 -4.37 11.70
CA LEU A 182 14.18 -4.00 11.10
C LEU A 182 13.98 -2.48 10.99
N SER A 183 14.46 -1.69 11.95
CA SER A 183 14.33 -0.23 11.89
C SER A 183 15.21 0.39 10.79
N LEU A 184 16.44 -0.11 10.61
CA LEU A 184 17.33 0.31 9.53
C LEU A 184 16.77 -0.07 8.17
N TYR A 185 16.20 -1.26 8.04
CA TYR A 185 15.59 -1.72 6.82
C TYR A 185 14.37 -0.88 6.41
N SER A 186 13.52 -0.52 7.36
CA SER A 186 12.38 0.34 7.10
C SER A 186 12.81 1.74 6.64
N LEU A 187 13.89 2.29 7.20
CA LEU A 187 14.50 3.54 6.74
C LEU A 187 15.01 3.42 5.30
N VAL A 188 15.68 2.32 4.95
CA VAL A 188 16.12 2.06 3.58
C VAL A 188 14.94 1.99 2.62
N LEU A 189 13.85 1.31 2.99
CA LEU A 189 12.65 1.24 2.16
C LEU A 189 11.99 2.61 1.98
N ILE A 190 11.93 3.44 3.02
CA ILE A 190 11.43 4.81 2.94
C ILE A 190 12.30 5.63 1.96
N LEU A 191 13.62 5.57 2.09
CA LEU A 191 14.53 6.28 1.21
C LEU A 191 14.41 5.81 -0.25
N LEU A 192 14.26 4.49 -0.48
CA LEU A 192 14.06 3.92 -1.81
C LEU A 192 12.69 4.28 -2.41
N SER A 193 11.67 4.55 -1.60
CA SER A 193 10.34 4.93 -2.09
C SER A 193 10.33 6.32 -2.72
N LEU A 194 11.19 7.23 -2.26
CA LEU A 194 11.25 8.63 -2.75
C LEU A 194 11.62 8.74 -4.24
N PRO A 195 12.66 8.05 -4.77
CA PRO A 195 12.95 8.09 -6.20
C PRO A 195 11.80 7.55 -7.06
N PHE A 196 11.10 6.49 -6.64
CA PHE A 196 9.95 5.97 -7.39
C PHE A 196 8.80 6.98 -7.42
N ALA A 197 8.47 7.60 -6.28
CA ALA A 197 7.49 8.67 -6.22
C ALA A 197 7.93 9.88 -7.08
N GLY A 198 9.21 10.25 -7.03
CA GLY A 198 9.78 11.32 -7.85
C GLY A 198 9.66 11.05 -9.34
N LEU A 199 9.95 9.83 -9.79
CA LEU A 199 9.79 9.38 -11.18
C LEU A 199 8.32 9.42 -11.61
N ALA A 200 7.40 8.93 -10.78
CA ALA A 200 5.97 9.02 -11.05
C ALA A 200 5.52 10.48 -11.23
N LEU A 201 5.90 11.37 -10.31
CA LEU A 201 5.59 12.79 -10.37
C LEU A 201 6.24 13.51 -11.58
N HIS A 202 7.40 13.03 -12.03
CA HIS A 202 8.05 13.55 -13.25
C HIS A 202 7.27 13.12 -14.49
N GLN A 203 6.86 11.87 -14.59
CA GLN A 203 6.12 11.34 -15.73
C GLN A 203 4.75 12.01 -15.91
N ILE A 204 4.08 12.44 -14.83
CA ILE A 204 2.82 13.21 -14.90
C ILE A 204 2.97 14.50 -15.72
N ARG A 205 4.17 15.07 -15.84
CA ARG A 205 4.42 16.22 -16.74
C ARG A 205 4.20 15.88 -18.20
N ARG A 206 4.47 14.63 -18.58
CA ARG A 206 4.45 14.12 -19.95
C ARG A 206 3.18 13.39 -20.33
N LEU A 207 2.26 13.18 -19.36
CA LEU A 207 0.99 12.51 -19.64
C LEU A 207 0.25 13.25 -20.75
N ALA A 208 0.03 12.57 -21.86
CA ALA A 208 -0.83 13.04 -22.92
C ALA A 208 -2.28 13.07 -22.44
N ILE A 209 -3.02 14.12 -22.79
CA ILE A 209 -4.48 14.13 -22.60
C ILE A 209 -5.02 13.26 -23.73
N THR A 210 -5.27 12.01 -23.44
CA THR A 210 -6.10 11.18 -24.33
C THR A 210 -7.51 11.76 -24.26
N GLN A 211 -7.91 12.45 -25.31
CA GLN A 211 -9.30 12.82 -25.51
C GLN A 211 -10.08 11.49 -25.65
N VAL A 212 -10.93 11.21 -24.68
CA VAL A 212 -11.93 10.17 -24.74
C VAL A 212 -13.14 10.74 -25.46
#